data_ea55ab8dbe130d336665279102e5214f
#
_entry.id   ea55ab8dbe130d336665279102e5214f
#
_cell.length_a   1.000
_cell.length_b   1.000
_cell.length_c   1.000
_cell.angle_alpha   90.00
_cell.angle_beta   90.00
_cell.angle_gamma   90.00
#
_symmetry.space_group_name_H-M   'P 1'
#
loop_
_entity.id
_entity.type
_entity.pdbx_description
1 polymer ?
#
loop_
_entity_poly.entity_id
_entity_poly.type
_entity_poly.pdbx_seq_one_letter_code
_entity_poly.pdbx_strand_id
1 'polypeptide(L)'
;MDLELEGKVALVAASSKGLGRAVALGLAREGAKLTVCSRNEDLLAQATQEIEILGREVLAVPTDLTKYEEVRQLVGKTIDRYGRIDILVTNCGGPPSGTFLDFSIEDWQNAINLSLMSTIYLCKEVIPIMVKQGSGQIIMNTSVTVKQPNTNLILSNVPRAGVTALAKTLSNEFGKFNIRVNVVCPGYTRTERIVNLAETLSKKRGVPTEEILKDWEQQNALGRIGEPEEYANVVVFLASGRASYLTGVTLQIDGGLVQGLL
;
A
#
# COMPACT_ATOMS: atom_id res chain seq x y z
N MET A 1 17.32 -3.22 16.47
CA MET A 1 16.81 -4.58 16.14
C MET A 1 17.22 -4.84 14.71
N ASP A 2 17.94 -5.91 14.44
CA ASP A 2 18.20 -6.32 13.05
C ASP A 2 16.92 -6.90 12.45
N LEU A 3 16.45 -6.34 11.33
CA LEU A 3 15.21 -6.74 10.66
C LEU A 3 15.40 -7.87 9.64
N GLU A 4 16.65 -8.27 9.36
CA GLU A 4 16.98 -9.36 8.43
C GLU A 4 16.49 -9.08 6.99
N LEU A 5 16.55 -7.81 6.56
CA LEU A 5 16.09 -7.35 5.25
C LEU A 5 17.23 -7.12 4.24
N GLU A 6 18.49 -7.17 4.69
CA GLU A 6 19.65 -7.01 3.80
C GLU A 6 19.63 -8.06 2.68
N GLY A 7 19.71 -7.61 1.43
CA GLY A 7 19.68 -8.44 0.24
C GLY A 7 18.34 -9.06 -0.13
N LYS A 8 17.26 -8.86 0.65
CA LYS A 8 15.90 -9.27 0.27
C LYS A 8 15.41 -8.49 -0.93
N VAL A 9 14.62 -9.11 -1.79
CA VAL A 9 14.03 -8.49 -2.96
C VAL A 9 12.59 -8.08 -2.65
N ALA A 10 12.30 -6.77 -2.73
CA ALA A 10 10.99 -6.22 -2.48
C ALA A 10 10.39 -5.57 -3.75
N LEU A 11 9.19 -5.98 -4.12
CA LEU A 11 8.36 -5.31 -5.12
C LEU A 11 7.36 -4.42 -4.40
N VAL A 12 7.47 -3.10 -4.62
CA VAL A 12 6.59 -2.10 -4.00
C VAL A 12 5.74 -1.42 -5.07
N ALA A 13 4.44 -1.67 -5.03
CA ALA A 13 3.49 -1.13 -6.00
C ALA A 13 3.17 0.35 -5.73
N ALA A 14 2.92 1.14 -6.79
CA ALA A 14 2.59 2.56 -6.75
C ALA A 14 3.51 3.36 -5.83
N SER A 15 4.82 3.25 -6.04
CA SER A 15 5.88 3.70 -5.15
C SER A 15 6.59 4.99 -5.58
N SER A 16 6.05 5.74 -6.54
CA SER A 16 6.62 7.03 -6.97
C SER A 16 6.38 8.19 -6.00
N LYS A 17 5.36 8.08 -5.12
CA LYS A 17 5.01 9.11 -4.14
C LYS A 17 4.27 8.56 -2.92
N GLY A 18 4.07 9.40 -1.90
CA GLY A 18 3.25 9.11 -0.72
C GLY A 18 3.70 7.86 0.04
N LEU A 19 2.73 7.04 0.48
CA LEU A 19 2.99 5.86 1.31
C LEU A 19 3.87 4.82 0.61
N GLY A 20 3.64 4.56 -0.68
CA GLY A 20 4.44 3.59 -1.44
C GLY A 20 5.92 4.00 -1.54
N ARG A 21 6.19 5.30 -1.78
CA ARG A 21 7.56 5.84 -1.78
C ARG A 21 8.21 5.73 -0.41
N ALA A 22 7.50 6.11 0.65
CA ALA A 22 8.02 6.00 2.01
C ALA A 22 8.39 4.55 2.37
N VAL A 23 7.54 3.57 1.99
CA VAL A 23 7.82 2.14 2.18
C VAL A 23 9.05 1.70 1.38
N ALA A 24 9.16 2.09 0.10
CA ALA A 24 10.31 1.75 -0.72
C ALA A 24 11.62 2.29 -0.11
N LEU A 25 11.63 3.54 0.34
CA LEU A 25 12.78 4.14 1.03
C LEU A 25 13.09 3.46 2.38
N GLY A 26 12.05 3.09 3.15
CA GLY A 26 12.21 2.36 4.41
C GLY A 26 12.87 1.00 4.18
N LEU A 27 12.41 0.22 3.21
CA LEU A 27 13.01 -1.07 2.84
C LEU A 27 14.43 -0.91 2.29
N ALA A 28 14.68 0.15 1.51
CA ALA A 28 16.02 0.46 1.00
C ALA A 28 17.02 0.75 2.12
N ARG A 29 16.63 1.52 3.15
CA ARG A 29 17.46 1.80 4.33
C ARG A 29 17.87 0.52 5.07
N GLU A 30 16.98 -0.47 5.11
CA GLU A 30 17.22 -1.78 5.71
C GLU A 30 17.95 -2.77 4.78
N GLY A 31 18.45 -2.33 3.62
CA GLY A 31 19.30 -3.12 2.74
C GLY A 31 18.59 -3.96 1.69
N ALA A 32 17.27 -3.80 1.51
CA ALA A 32 16.55 -4.53 0.48
C ALA A 32 16.89 -4.02 -0.93
N LYS A 33 16.87 -4.92 -1.91
CA LYS A 33 16.86 -4.63 -3.34
C LYS A 33 15.42 -4.35 -3.78
N LEU A 34 15.21 -3.31 -4.57
CA LEU A 34 13.86 -2.81 -4.85
C LEU A 34 13.45 -3.01 -6.32
N THR A 35 12.19 -3.39 -6.53
CA THR A 35 11.44 -3.05 -7.74
C THR A 35 10.37 -2.05 -7.37
N VAL A 36 10.38 -0.90 -8.03
CA VAL A 36 9.42 0.18 -7.84
C VAL A 36 8.64 0.42 -9.12
N CYS A 37 7.35 0.74 -9.01
CA CYS A 37 6.52 0.97 -10.18
C CYS A 37 5.50 2.10 -9.99
N SER A 38 5.19 2.77 -11.09
CA SER A 38 4.20 3.83 -11.18
C SER A 38 3.85 4.10 -12.64
N ARG A 39 2.70 4.74 -12.90
CA ARG A 39 2.34 5.23 -14.23
C ARG A 39 3.08 6.52 -14.63
N ASN A 40 3.49 7.31 -13.67
CA ASN A 40 4.20 8.56 -13.90
C ASN A 40 5.71 8.29 -13.86
N GLU A 41 6.35 8.36 -15.03
CA GLU A 41 7.77 8.05 -15.22
C GLU A 41 8.67 9.07 -14.52
N ASP A 42 8.34 10.37 -14.56
CA ASP A 42 9.17 11.42 -13.94
C ASP A 42 9.22 11.28 -12.41
N LEU A 43 8.05 11.07 -11.78
CA LEU A 43 7.99 10.82 -10.33
C LEU A 43 8.63 9.48 -9.96
N LEU A 44 8.56 8.50 -10.85
CA LEU A 44 9.21 7.21 -10.64
C LEU A 44 10.73 7.35 -10.69
N ALA A 45 11.25 8.13 -11.64
CA ALA A 45 12.67 8.43 -11.76
C ALA A 45 13.22 9.16 -10.52
N GLN A 46 12.46 10.13 -9.98
CA GLN A 46 12.83 10.82 -8.74
C GLN A 46 12.91 9.85 -7.55
N ALA A 47 11.89 9.00 -7.36
CA ALA A 47 11.89 8.00 -6.29
C ALA A 47 13.04 6.99 -6.45
N THR A 48 13.37 6.62 -7.69
CA THR A 48 14.50 5.75 -8.02
C THR A 48 15.82 6.37 -7.60
N GLN A 49 16.04 7.64 -7.99
CA GLN A 49 17.27 8.38 -7.62
C GLN A 49 17.48 8.46 -6.10
N GLU A 50 16.41 8.64 -5.33
CA GLU A 50 16.50 8.66 -3.86
C GLU A 50 16.93 7.31 -3.28
N ILE A 51 16.49 6.20 -3.86
CA ILE A 51 16.91 4.85 -3.47
C ILE A 51 18.37 4.62 -3.84
N GLU A 52 18.81 5.06 -5.03
CA GLU A 52 20.19 4.97 -5.48
C GLU A 52 21.16 5.77 -4.61
N ILE A 53 20.74 6.96 -4.13
CA ILE A 53 21.53 7.78 -3.17
C ILE A 53 21.77 7.01 -1.86
N LEU A 54 20.88 6.10 -1.45
CA LEU A 54 21.08 5.22 -0.31
C LEU A 54 22.07 4.06 -0.62
N GLY A 55 22.61 3.99 -1.83
CA GLY A 55 23.52 2.92 -2.27
C GLY A 55 22.84 1.58 -2.51
N ARG A 56 21.52 1.57 -2.82
CA ARG A 56 20.74 0.34 -2.99
C ARG A 56 20.39 0.08 -4.45
N GLU A 57 20.34 -1.22 -4.81
CA GLU A 57 19.90 -1.65 -6.13
C GLU A 57 18.39 -1.40 -6.29
N VAL A 58 17.99 -0.75 -7.37
CA VAL A 58 16.59 -0.52 -7.70
C VAL A 58 16.31 -0.77 -9.18
N LEU A 59 15.17 -1.40 -9.46
CA LEU A 59 14.59 -1.58 -10.78
C LEU A 59 13.31 -0.74 -10.85
N ALA A 60 13.29 0.27 -11.70
CA ALA A 60 12.10 1.09 -11.95
C ALA A 60 11.36 0.57 -13.19
N VAL A 61 10.06 0.30 -13.04
CA VAL A 61 9.22 -0.21 -14.14
C VAL A 61 7.96 0.64 -14.25
N PRO A 62 7.82 1.49 -15.28
CA PRO A 62 6.56 2.14 -15.57
C PRO A 62 5.45 1.10 -15.76
N THR A 63 4.35 1.23 -14.99
CA THR A 63 3.30 0.19 -14.94
C THR A 63 1.95 0.78 -14.58
N ASP A 64 0.92 0.45 -15.35
CA ASP A 64 -0.47 0.63 -14.95
C ASP A 64 -0.98 -0.66 -14.30
N LEU A 65 -1.13 -0.64 -12.99
CA LEU A 65 -1.56 -1.79 -12.20
C LEU A 65 -3.00 -2.25 -12.49
N THR A 66 -3.79 -1.46 -13.21
CA THR A 66 -5.14 -1.86 -13.66
C THR A 66 -5.10 -2.78 -14.87
N LYS A 67 -3.92 -2.95 -15.50
CA LYS A 67 -3.70 -3.78 -16.68
C LYS A 67 -2.91 -5.02 -16.31
N TYR A 68 -3.57 -6.17 -16.38
CA TYR A 68 -2.98 -7.45 -15.98
C TYR A 68 -1.67 -7.76 -16.71
N GLU A 69 -1.61 -7.51 -18.01
CA GLU A 69 -0.42 -7.77 -18.82
C GLU A 69 0.79 -6.92 -18.40
N GLU A 70 0.56 -5.65 -18.01
CA GLU A 70 1.64 -4.79 -17.50
C GLU A 70 2.14 -5.28 -16.12
N VAL A 71 1.23 -5.78 -15.27
CA VAL A 71 1.60 -6.41 -13.98
C VAL A 71 2.43 -7.67 -14.20
N ARG A 72 2.06 -8.51 -15.18
CA ARG A 72 2.83 -9.70 -15.54
C ARG A 72 4.24 -9.35 -16.00
N GLN A 73 4.38 -8.31 -16.83
CA GLN A 73 5.69 -7.82 -17.27
C GLN A 73 6.52 -7.23 -16.11
N LEU A 74 5.90 -6.50 -15.18
CA LEU A 74 6.54 -5.97 -13.98
C LEU A 74 7.16 -7.11 -13.15
N VAL A 75 6.39 -8.15 -12.88
CA VAL A 75 6.86 -9.32 -12.11
C VAL A 75 7.94 -10.08 -12.89
N GLY A 76 7.76 -10.28 -14.21
CA GLY A 76 8.76 -10.90 -15.08
C GLY A 76 10.10 -10.17 -15.03
N LYS A 77 10.10 -8.84 -15.25
CA LYS A 77 11.32 -8.02 -15.16
C LYS A 77 12.00 -8.08 -13.78
N THR A 78 11.20 -8.18 -12.71
CA THR A 78 11.73 -8.34 -11.34
C THR A 78 12.47 -9.67 -11.21
N ILE A 79 11.89 -10.75 -11.73
CA ILE A 79 12.53 -12.08 -11.71
C ILE A 79 13.74 -12.13 -12.62
N ASP A 80 13.69 -11.55 -13.80
CA ASP A 80 14.83 -11.49 -14.72
C ASP A 80 16.02 -10.74 -14.08
N ARG A 81 15.75 -9.69 -13.28
CA ARG A 81 16.77 -8.88 -12.62
C ARG A 81 17.34 -9.52 -11.36
N TYR A 82 16.49 -10.12 -10.50
CA TYR A 82 16.88 -10.52 -9.14
C TYR A 82 16.71 -12.01 -8.87
N GLY A 83 16.03 -12.78 -9.73
CA GLY A 83 15.81 -14.22 -9.58
C GLY A 83 14.77 -14.60 -8.52
N ARG A 84 14.25 -13.63 -7.74
CA ARG A 84 13.35 -13.88 -6.61
C ARG A 84 12.49 -12.68 -6.26
N ILE A 85 11.43 -12.91 -5.46
CA ILE A 85 10.65 -11.87 -4.79
C ILE A 85 10.38 -12.35 -3.37
N ASP A 86 10.95 -11.67 -2.37
CA ASP A 86 10.76 -12.01 -0.95
C ASP A 86 9.59 -11.24 -0.34
N ILE A 87 9.39 -10.00 -0.80
CA ILE A 87 8.41 -9.07 -0.24
C ILE A 87 7.59 -8.48 -1.38
N LEU A 88 6.26 -8.54 -1.23
CA LEU A 88 5.32 -7.81 -2.07
C LEU A 88 4.55 -6.79 -1.21
N VAL A 89 4.63 -5.52 -1.56
CA VAL A 89 3.78 -4.49 -0.97
C VAL A 89 2.78 -4.04 -2.02
N THR A 90 1.51 -4.45 -1.88
CA THR A 90 0.46 -3.98 -2.77
C THR A 90 -0.02 -2.60 -2.31
N ASN A 91 -0.06 -1.67 -3.22
CA ASN A 91 -0.51 -0.32 -3.01
C ASN A 91 -1.09 0.23 -4.30
N CYS A 92 -1.98 1.19 -4.21
CA CYS A 92 -2.58 1.87 -5.36
C CYS A 92 -2.98 3.29 -5.00
N GLY A 93 -3.31 4.10 -6.00
CA GLY A 93 -3.95 5.39 -5.81
C GLY A 93 -5.33 5.25 -5.15
N GLY A 94 -5.91 6.37 -4.74
CA GLY A 94 -7.28 6.39 -4.23
C GLY A 94 -8.28 6.78 -5.33
N PRO A 95 -9.47 6.16 -5.37
CA PRO A 95 -10.57 6.61 -6.23
C PRO A 95 -11.12 7.98 -5.78
N PRO A 96 -11.98 8.63 -6.58
CA PRO A 96 -12.68 9.85 -6.19
C PRO A 96 -13.48 9.68 -4.89
N SER A 97 -13.67 10.80 -4.16
CA SER A 97 -14.52 10.86 -2.97
C SER A 97 -15.94 11.25 -3.35
N GLY A 98 -16.92 10.62 -2.72
CA GLY A 98 -18.35 10.89 -2.93
C GLY A 98 -19.21 9.83 -2.27
N THR A 99 -20.55 9.99 -2.39
CA THR A 99 -21.58 9.10 -1.87
C THR A 99 -22.03 8.11 -2.95
N PHE A 100 -22.92 7.19 -2.62
CA PHE A 100 -23.36 6.12 -3.53
C PHE A 100 -23.98 6.65 -4.84
N LEU A 101 -24.78 7.70 -4.75
CA LEU A 101 -25.50 8.23 -5.91
C LEU A 101 -24.65 9.19 -6.78
N ASP A 102 -23.47 9.58 -6.30
CA ASP A 102 -22.57 10.47 -7.05
C ASP A 102 -21.83 9.74 -8.18
N PHE A 103 -21.87 8.40 -8.23
CA PHE A 103 -21.02 7.59 -9.08
C PHE A 103 -21.78 6.74 -10.08
N SER A 104 -21.28 6.71 -11.31
CA SER A 104 -21.72 5.81 -12.38
C SER A 104 -21.23 4.37 -12.15
N ILE A 105 -21.78 3.42 -12.89
CA ILE A 105 -21.29 2.04 -12.90
C ILE A 105 -19.83 1.96 -13.39
N GLU A 106 -19.45 2.83 -14.33
CA GLU A 106 -18.07 2.91 -14.81
C GLU A 106 -17.10 3.37 -13.71
N ASP A 107 -17.48 4.34 -12.87
CA ASP A 107 -16.68 4.76 -11.70
C ASP A 107 -16.46 3.62 -10.72
N TRP A 108 -17.50 2.79 -10.49
CA TRP A 108 -17.40 1.57 -9.69
C TRP A 108 -16.43 0.56 -10.27
N GLN A 109 -16.53 0.29 -11.59
CA GLN A 109 -15.61 -0.63 -12.27
C GLN A 109 -14.17 -0.15 -12.18
N ASN A 110 -13.95 1.14 -12.41
CA ASN A 110 -12.63 1.76 -12.30
C ASN A 110 -12.06 1.66 -10.88
N ALA A 111 -12.87 1.90 -9.86
CA ALA A 111 -12.46 1.80 -8.46
C ALA A 111 -12.11 0.35 -8.06
N ILE A 112 -12.90 -0.63 -8.52
CA ILE A 112 -12.64 -2.05 -8.32
C ILE A 112 -11.34 -2.45 -9.02
N ASN A 113 -11.16 -2.06 -10.28
CA ASN A 113 -9.94 -2.35 -11.03
C ASN A 113 -8.71 -1.73 -10.37
N LEU A 114 -8.82 -0.47 -9.92
CA LEU A 114 -7.72 0.25 -9.28
C LEU A 114 -7.29 -0.39 -7.96
N SER A 115 -8.23 -0.77 -7.10
CA SER A 115 -7.90 -1.15 -5.71
C SER A 115 -7.89 -2.66 -5.49
N LEU A 116 -8.90 -3.39 -5.99
CA LEU A 116 -9.05 -4.82 -5.75
C LEU A 116 -8.35 -5.65 -6.82
N MET A 117 -8.66 -5.40 -8.09
CA MET A 117 -8.10 -6.20 -9.18
C MET A 117 -6.59 -6.04 -9.31
N SER A 118 -6.06 -4.83 -9.15
CA SER A 118 -4.60 -4.59 -9.12
C SER A 118 -3.89 -5.42 -8.05
N THR A 119 -4.49 -5.54 -6.85
CA THR A 119 -3.96 -6.38 -5.78
C THR A 119 -4.05 -7.87 -6.14
N ILE A 120 -5.18 -8.31 -6.72
CA ILE A 120 -5.36 -9.69 -7.20
C ILE A 120 -4.32 -10.03 -8.27
N TYR A 121 -4.09 -9.15 -9.25
CA TYR A 121 -3.12 -9.36 -10.32
C TYR A 121 -1.70 -9.55 -9.77
N LEU A 122 -1.26 -8.67 -8.86
CA LEU A 122 0.04 -8.78 -8.22
C LEU A 122 0.18 -10.10 -7.45
N CYS A 123 -0.82 -10.47 -6.65
CA CYS A 123 -0.81 -11.73 -5.90
C CYS A 123 -0.80 -12.95 -6.83
N LYS A 124 -1.57 -12.91 -7.92
CA LYS A 124 -1.66 -14.00 -8.91
C LYS A 124 -0.31 -14.33 -9.54
N GLU A 125 0.50 -13.30 -9.83
CA GLU A 125 1.83 -13.46 -10.41
C GLU A 125 2.90 -13.80 -9.37
N VAL A 126 2.84 -13.21 -8.17
CA VAL A 126 3.91 -13.33 -7.17
C VAL A 126 3.78 -14.60 -6.32
N ILE A 127 2.57 -15.01 -5.93
CA ILE A 127 2.38 -16.17 -5.04
C ILE A 127 2.99 -17.46 -5.58
N PRO A 128 2.83 -17.83 -6.87
CA PRO A 128 3.46 -19.04 -7.41
C PRO A 128 5.00 -19.04 -7.29
N ILE A 129 5.61 -17.84 -7.38
CA ILE A 129 7.06 -17.64 -7.19
C ILE A 129 7.42 -17.90 -5.73
N MET A 130 6.71 -17.28 -4.80
CA MET A 130 6.92 -17.45 -3.35
C MET A 130 6.70 -18.89 -2.89
N VAL A 131 5.72 -19.60 -3.47
CA VAL A 131 5.49 -21.04 -3.21
C VAL A 131 6.71 -21.87 -3.62
N LYS A 132 7.29 -21.63 -4.80
CA LYS A 132 8.52 -22.29 -5.25
C LYS A 132 9.73 -21.96 -4.37
N GLN A 133 9.78 -20.73 -3.83
CA GLN A 133 10.84 -20.29 -2.91
C GLN A 133 10.69 -20.89 -1.50
N GLY A 134 9.49 -21.37 -1.12
CA GLY A 134 9.17 -21.83 0.24
C GLY A 134 9.08 -20.71 1.27
N SER A 135 8.94 -19.44 0.84
CA SER A 135 8.79 -18.28 1.73
C SER A 135 8.33 -17.06 0.98
N GLY A 136 7.65 -16.13 1.66
CA GLY A 136 7.26 -14.84 1.12
C GLY A 136 6.52 -13.96 2.14
N GLN A 137 6.54 -12.65 1.91
CA GLN A 137 5.86 -11.66 2.72
C GLN A 137 4.98 -10.79 1.82
N ILE A 138 3.69 -10.77 2.06
CA ILE A 138 2.74 -9.91 1.33
C ILE A 138 2.12 -8.94 2.31
N ILE A 139 2.30 -7.64 2.07
CA ILE A 139 1.67 -6.58 2.85
C ILE A 139 0.72 -5.81 1.94
N MET A 140 -0.57 -5.83 2.28
CA MET A 140 -1.60 -5.19 1.49
C MET A 140 -2.01 -3.86 2.12
N ASN A 141 -1.78 -2.76 1.39
CA ASN A 141 -2.25 -1.44 1.82
C ASN A 141 -3.74 -1.27 1.55
N THR A 142 -4.48 -0.91 2.60
CA THR A 142 -5.91 -0.60 2.50
C THR A 142 -6.23 0.79 3.07
N SER A 143 -7.08 0.89 4.05
CA SER A 143 -7.48 2.12 4.76
C SER A 143 -8.17 1.75 6.06
N VAL A 144 -8.16 2.63 7.05
CA VAL A 144 -9.01 2.49 8.25
C VAL A 144 -10.49 2.36 7.91
N THR A 145 -10.90 2.80 6.72
CA THR A 145 -12.29 2.69 6.28
C THR A 145 -12.79 1.25 6.10
N VAL A 146 -11.91 0.25 6.10
CA VAL A 146 -12.31 -1.18 6.14
C VAL A 146 -12.76 -1.60 7.55
N LYS A 147 -12.38 -0.83 8.57
CA LYS A 147 -12.81 -1.01 9.97
C LYS A 147 -13.98 -0.10 10.32
N GLN A 148 -13.87 1.17 9.95
CA GLN A 148 -14.88 2.20 10.20
C GLN A 148 -15.18 2.94 8.88
N PRO A 149 -16.20 2.52 8.11
CA PRO A 149 -16.53 3.10 6.82
C PRO A 149 -16.85 4.60 6.90
N ASN A 150 -16.33 5.37 5.94
CA ASN A 150 -16.65 6.78 5.76
C ASN A 150 -17.63 6.94 4.60
N THR A 151 -18.78 7.57 4.81
CA THR A 151 -19.85 7.72 3.81
C THR A 151 -19.41 8.42 2.52
N ASN A 152 -18.43 9.32 2.60
CA ASN A 152 -17.90 10.04 1.43
C ASN A 152 -16.77 9.30 0.70
N LEU A 153 -16.46 8.05 1.09
CA LEU A 153 -15.37 7.26 0.50
C LEU A 153 -15.85 5.89 0.00
N ILE A 154 -17.09 5.80 -0.49
CA ILE A 154 -17.72 4.52 -0.81
C ILE A 154 -16.94 3.71 -1.86
N LEU A 155 -16.40 4.36 -2.90
CA LEU A 155 -15.55 3.72 -3.92
C LEU A 155 -14.22 3.20 -3.35
N SER A 156 -13.80 3.68 -2.18
CA SER A 156 -12.64 3.17 -1.46
C SER A 156 -13.03 2.05 -0.47
N ASN A 157 -14.10 2.24 0.29
CA ASN A 157 -14.55 1.32 1.34
C ASN A 157 -14.75 -0.10 0.81
N VAL A 158 -15.55 -0.24 -0.27
CA VAL A 158 -16.00 -1.54 -0.79
C VAL A 158 -14.85 -2.37 -1.38
N PRO A 159 -14.05 -1.86 -2.34
CA PRO A 159 -12.96 -2.64 -2.90
C PRO A 159 -11.87 -2.98 -1.87
N ARG A 160 -11.57 -2.06 -0.93
CA ARG A 160 -10.55 -2.30 0.11
C ARG A 160 -11.01 -3.31 1.17
N ALA A 161 -12.30 -3.38 1.48
CA ALA A 161 -12.85 -4.48 2.28
C ALA A 161 -12.65 -5.82 1.57
N GLY A 162 -12.84 -5.88 0.25
CA GLY A 162 -12.51 -7.04 -0.58
C GLY A 162 -11.03 -7.43 -0.49
N VAL A 163 -10.10 -6.46 -0.50
CA VAL A 163 -8.66 -6.72 -0.30
C VAL A 163 -8.40 -7.32 1.09
N THR A 164 -9.09 -6.84 2.12
CA THR A 164 -8.94 -7.38 3.48
C THR A 164 -9.41 -8.84 3.58
N ALA A 165 -10.55 -9.17 2.95
CA ALA A 165 -11.05 -10.53 2.87
C ALA A 165 -10.10 -11.44 2.06
N LEU A 166 -9.59 -10.95 0.92
CA LEU A 166 -8.58 -11.65 0.12
C LEU A 166 -7.35 -11.97 0.95
N ALA A 167 -6.80 -11.01 1.68
CA ALA A 167 -5.60 -11.19 2.50
C ALA A 167 -5.79 -12.29 3.54
N LYS A 168 -6.93 -12.32 4.23
CA LYS A 168 -7.25 -13.35 5.21
C LYS A 168 -7.34 -14.73 4.58
N THR A 169 -8.00 -14.84 3.43
CA THR A 169 -8.11 -16.09 2.69
C THR A 169 -6.74 -16.59 2.25
N LEU A 170 -5.92 -15.73 1.64
CA LEU A 170 -4.57 -16.10 1.20
C LEU A 170 -3.65 -16.49 2.37
N SER A 171 -3.78 -15.83 3.53
CA SER A 171 -2.97 -16.18 4.71
C SER A 171 -3.26 -17.61 5.19
N ASN A 172 -4.52 -18.05 5.13
CA ASN A 172 -4.92 -19.40 5.50
C ASN A 172 -4.46 -20.44 4.46
N GLU A 173 -4.56 -20.11 3.16
CA GLU A 173 -4.24 -21.01 2.06
C GLU A 173 -2.73 -21.24 1.93
N PHE A 174 -1.93 -20.16 2.03
CA PHE A 174 -0.51 -20.18 1.72
C PHE A 174 0.42 -20.17 2.95
N GLY A 175 -0.12 -20.09 4.17
CA GLY A 175 0.68 -20.17 5.40
C GLY A 175 1.53 -21.43 5.51
N LYS A 176 1.05 -22.56 5.02
CA LYS A 176 1.80 -23.84 4.94
C LYS A 176 3.07 -23.80 4.07
N PHE A 177 3.18 -22.81 3.18
CA PHE A 177 4.36 -22.56 2.35
C PHE A 177 5.24 -21.45 2.96
N ASN A 178 5.05 -21.10 4.25
CA ASN A 178 5.76 -20.02 4.91
C ASN A 178 5.57 -18.65 4.21
N ILE A 179 4.37 -18.43 3.63
CA ILE A 179 3.97 -17.15 3.04
C ILE A 179 3.05 -16.45 4.02
N ARG A 180 3.48 -15.29 4.51
CA ARG A 180 2.69 -14.44 5.42
C ARG A 180 1.97 -13.35 4.62
N VAL A 181 0.70 -13.14 4.92
CA VAL A 181 -0.12 -12.12 4.26
C VAL A 181 -0.78 -11.26 5.33
N ASN A 182 -0.45 -9.98 5.36
CA ASN A 182 -0.99 -9.03 6.33
C ASN A 182 -1.54 -7.78 5.65
N VAL A 183 -2.48 -7.13 6.29
CA VAL A 183 -3.10 -5.88 5.83
C VAL A 183 -2.67 -4.74 6.74
N VAL A 184 -2.38 -3.60 6.16
CA VAL A 184 -2.17 -2.34 6.88
C VAL A 184 -3.23 -1.33 6.50
N CYS A 185 -3.76 -0.64 7.51
CA CYS A 185 -4.86 0.31 7.41
C CYS A 185 -4.39 1.69 7.87
N PRO A 186 -3.84 2.53 6.98
CA PRO A 186 -3.49 3.90 7.34
C PRO A 186 -4.73 4.73 7.68
N GLY A 187 -4.60 5.58 8.71
CA GLY A 187 -5.45 6.72 8.95
C GLY A 187 -5.03 7.93 8.11
N TYR A 188 -5.27 9.13 8.63
CA TYR A 188 -4.79 10.36 8.02
C TYR A 188 -3.26 10.41 8.13
N THR A 189 -2.59 10.31 6.97
CA THR A 189 -1.12 10.37 6.86
C THR A 189 -0.75 11.45 5.85
N ARG A 190 0.18 12.35 6.19
CA ARG A 190 0.56 13.55 5.44
C ARG A 190 1.16 13.21 4.07
N THR A 191 0.29 13.03 3.10
CA THR A 191 0.61 12.75 1.71
C THR A 191 -0.13 13.75 0.81
N GLU A 192 0.33 13.93 -0.41
CA GLU A 192 -0.38 14.74 -1.42
C GLU A 192 -1.86 14.32 -1.55
N ARG A 193 -2.16 13.02 -1.40
CA ARG A 193 -3.54 12.51 -1.44
C ARG A 193 -4.41 13.12 -0.34
N ILE A 194 -3.89 13.24 0.87
CA ILE A 194 -4.64 13.80 2.01
C ILE A 194 -4.80 15.31 1.85
N VAL A 195 -3.79 16.01 1.36
CA VAL A 195 -3.88 17.45 1.06
C VAL A 195 -4.96 17.71 0.00
N ASN A 196 -4.92 16.98 -1.13
CA ASN A 196 -5.91 17.10 -2.21
C ASN A 196 -7.34 16.75 -1.74
N LEU A 197 -7.49 15.78 -0.83
CA LEU A 197 -8.79 15.46 -0.23
C LEU A 197 -9.28 16.60 0.67
N ALA A 198 -8.39 17.19 1.48
CA ALA A 198 -8.73 18.34 2.31
C ALA A 198 -9.15 19.54 1.47
N GLU A 199 -8.43 19.85 0.38
CA GLU A 199 -8.80 20.91 -0.56
C GLU A 199 -10.16 20.68 -1.22
N THR A 200 -10.45 19.43 -1.60
CA THR A 200 -11.75 19.08 -2.19
C THR A 200 -12.89 19.30 -1.20
N LEU A 201 -12.69 18.90 0.06
CA LEU A 201 -13.68 19.12 1.12
C LEU A 201 -13.80 20.59 1.51
N SER A 202 -12.70 21.32 1.55
CA SER A 202 -12.66 22.78 1.76
C SER A 202 -13.56 23.50 0.76
N LYS A 203 -13.39 23.21 -0.53
CA LYS A 203 -14.26 23.77 -1.60
C LYS A 203 -15.73 23.41 -1.42
N LYS A 204 -16.02 22.15 -1.05
CA LYS A 204 -17.41 21.68 -0.85
C LYS A 204 -18.08 22.28 0.38
N ARG A 205 -17.32 22.54 1.45
CA ARG A 205 -17.83 23.08 2.72
C ARG A 205 -17.75 24.60 2.80
N GLY A 206 -16.98 25.27 1.93
CA GLY A 206 -16.75 26.72 1.97
C GLY A 206 -15.88 27.16 3.16
N VAL A 207 -14.96 26.31 3.65
CA VAL A 207 -14.06 26.58 4.78
C VAL A 207 -12.61 26.47 4.34
N PRO A 208 -11.63 27.09 5.02
CA PRO A 208 -10.21 26.94 4.69
C PRO A 208 -9.73 25.48 4.77
N THR A 209 -8.76 25.09 3.94
CA THR A 209 -8.16 23.74 3.94
C THR A 209 -7.54 23.40 5.29
N GLU A 210 -6.93 24.39 5.95
CA GLU A 210 -6.32 24.27 7.27
C GLU A 210 -7.32 23.86 8.35
N GLU A 211 -8.56 24.33 8.23
CA GLU A 211 -9.64 23.94 9.16
C GLU A 211 -9.99 22.46 8.98
N ILE A 212 -10.07 21.97 7.75
CA ILE A 212 -10.29 20.54 7.47
C ILE A 212 -9.14 19.69 8.05
N LEU A 213 -7.89 20.10 7.85
CA LEU A 213 -6.74 19.39 8.38
C LEU A 213 -6.74 19.37 9.91
N LYS A 214 -7.06 20.50 10.54
CA LYS A 214 -7.18 20.61 12.00
C LYS A 214 -8.31 19.74 12.57
N ASP A 215 -9.45 19.67 11.87
CA ASP A 215 -10.53 18.76 12.24
C ASP A 215 -10.07 17.30 12.23
N TRP A 216 -9.28 16.91 11.22
CA TRP A 216 -8.73 15.55 11.14
C TRP A 216 -7.67 15.27 12.21
N GLU A 217 -6.84 16.26 12.56
CA GLU A 217 -5.89 16.16 13.67
C GLU A 217 -6.61 15.91 14.98
N GLN A 218 -7.71 16.61 15.24
CA GLN A 218 -8.51 16.48 16.46
C GLN A 218 -9.27 15.13 16.56
N GLN A 219 -9.56 14.50 15.43
CA GLN A 219 -10.19 13.17 15.41
C GLN A 219 -9.24 12.05 15.83
N ASN A 220 -7.92 12.25 15.70
CA ASN A 220 -6.92 11.28 16.11
C ASN A 220 -6.66 11.39 17.61
N ALA A 221 -6.56 10.26 18.32
CA ALA A 221 -6.22 10.26 19.75
C ALA A 221 -4.84 10.90 20.03
N LEU A 222 -3.91 10.79 19.06
CA LEU A 222 -2.59 11.44 19.14
C LEU A 222 -2.62 12.95 18.80
N GLY A 223 -3.77 13.51 18.40
CA GLY A 223 -3.94 14.95 18.13
C GLY A 223 -3.19 15.47 16.91
N ARG A 224 -2.76 14.62 15.99
CA ARG A 224 -2.01 15.00 14.80
C ARG A 224 -2.26 14.03 13.64
N ILE A 225 -1.96 14.49 12.43
CA ILE A 225 -1.84 13.64 11.24
C ILE A 225 -0.49 12.89 11.32
N GLY A 226 -0.44 11.62 10.92
CA GLY A 226 0.79 10.83 10.88
C GLY A 226 1.68 11.21 9.70
N GLU A 227 2.97 10.91 9.79
CA GLU A 227 3.92 11.09 8.70
C GLU A 227 4.07 9.78 7.89
N PRO A 228 4.39 9.85 6.58
CA PRO A 228 4.55 8.66 5.74
C PRO A 228 5.60 7.66 6.27
N GLU A 229 6.64 8.16 6.92
CA GLU A 229 7.70 7.35 7.52
C GLU A 229 7.19 6.52 8.70
N GLU A 230 6.26 7.04 9.49
CA GLU A 230 5.66 6.29 10.61
C GLU A 230 4.86 5.09 10.10
N TYR A 231 4.14 5.28 9.00
CA TYR A 231 3.47 4.19 8.29
C TYR A 231 4.48 3.19 7.72
N ALA A 232 5.52 3.68 7.05
CA ALA A 232 6.55 2.85 6.43
C ALA A 232 7.27 1.96 7.45
N ASN A 233 7.58 2.48 8.64
CA ASN A 233 8.24 1.73 9.72
C ASN A 233 7.47 0.46 10.10
N VAL A 234 6.14 0.53 10.17
CA VAL A 234 5.29 -0.62 10.47
C VAL A 234 5.28 -1.63 9.31
N VAL A 235 5.21 -1.15 8.06
CA VAL A 235 5.28 -2.02 6.87
C VAL A 235 6.61 -2.75 6.80
N VAL A 236 7.73 -2.05 7.04
CA VAL A 236 9.08 -2.61 7.08
C VAL A 236 9.19 -3.66 8.18
N PHE A 237 8.67 -3.40 9.38
CA PHE A 237 8.61 -4.39 10.46
C PHE A 237 7.82 -5.64 10.04
N LEU A 238 6.63 -5.48 9.45
CA LEU A 238 5.81 -6.61 9.00
C LEU A 238 6.49 -7.42 7.88
N ALA A 239 7.29 -6.77 7.03
CA ALA A 239 8.08 -7.42 5.99
C ALA A 239 9.27 -8.21 6.55
N SER A 240 9.71 -7.92 7.76
CA SER A 240 10.91 -8.46 8.38
C SER A 240 10.74 -9.88 8.95
N GLY A 241 11.85 -10.56 9.21
CA GLY A 241 11.86 -11.82 9.95
C GLY A 241 11.34 -11.69 11.38
N ARG A 242 11.35 -10.48 11.95
CA ARG A 242 10.89 -10.21 13.33
C ARG A 242 9.37 -10.29 13.49
N ALA A 243 8.62 -10.22 12.39
CA ALA A 243 7.18 -10.43 12.37
C ALA A 243 6.78 -11.87 11.98
N SER A 244 7.68 -12.86 12.16
CA SER A 244 7.53 -14.25 11.65
C SER A 244 6.27 -14.97 12.13
N TYR A 245 5.67 -14.57 13.25
CA TYR A 245 4.44 -15.19 13.77
C TYR A 245 3.18 -14.34 13.52
N LEU A 246 3.28 -13.33 12.61
CA LEU A 246 2.16 -12.47 12.24
C LEU A 246 1.69 -12.78 10.81
N THR A 247 0.51 -13.36 10.66
CA THR A 247 -0.16 -13.57 9.37
C THR A 247 -1.68 -13.44 9.51
N GLY A 248 -2.34 -12.94 8.48
CA GLY A 248 -3.79 -12.74 8.44
C GLY A 248 -4.30 -11.63 9.36
N VAL A 249 -3.43 -10.71 9.81
CA VAL A 249 -3.84 -9.56 10.63
C VAL A 249 -4.20 -8.36 9.75
N THR A 250 -5.10 -7.53 10.26
CA THR A 250 -5.48 -6.23 9.70
C THR A 250 -5.11 -5.16 10.71
N LEU A 251 -3.95 -4.55 10.52
CA LEU A 251 -3.31 -3.63 11.47
C LEU A 251 -3.61 -2.18 11.14
N GLN A 252 -4.15 -1.45 12.10
CA GLN A 252 -4.38 0.00 12.01
C GLN A 252 -3.09 0.77 12.29
N ILE A 253 -2.84 1.80 11.47
CA ILE A 253 -1.75 2.77 11.63
C ILE A 253 -2.39 4.14 11.48
N ASP A 254 -3.09 4.59 12.51
CA ASP A 254 -4.09 5.63 12.40
C ASP A 254 -4.09 6.68 13.53
N GLY A 255 -3.14 6.60 14.45
CA GLY A 255 -3.07 7.53 15.58
C GLY A 255 -4.26 7.46 16.54
N GLY A 256 -5.01 6.33 16.52
CA GLY A 256 -6.20 6.13 17.33
C GLY A 256 -7.47 6.77 16.74
N LEU A 257 -7.52 6.92 15.42
CA LEU A 257 -8.69 7.46 14.69
C LEU A 257 -9.91 6.53 14.79
N VAL A 258 -9.70 5.22 14.61
CA VAL A 258 -10.78 4.23 14.73
C VAL A 258 -11.08 3.99 16.20
N GLN A 259 -12.34 4.15 16.59
CA GLN A 259 -12.78 4.05 17.97
C GLN A 259 -13.29 2.65 18.34
N GLY A 260 -13.48 1.77 17.37
CA GLY A 260 -13.93 0.39 17.60
C GLY A 260 -12.80 -0.51 18.10
N LEU A 261 -13.19 -1.53 18.86
CA LEU A 261 -12.23 -2.52 19.40
C LEU A 261 -11.77 -3.56 18.35
N LEU A 262 -12.54 -3.78 17.27
CA LEU A 262 -12.31 -4.81 16.25
C LEU A 262 -12.04 -4.21 14.88
#